data_e7da428a2914b297aa5f1f0397c182c3
#
_entry.id   e7da428a2914b297aa5f1f0397c182c3
#
_cell.length_a   1.000
_cell.length_b   1.000
_cell.length_c   1.000
_cell.angle_alpha   90.00
_cell.angle_beta   90.00
_cell.angle_gamma   90.00
#
_symmetry.space_group_name_H-M   'P 1'
#
loop_
_entity.id
_entity.type
_entity.pdbx_description
1 polymer ?
#
loop_
_entity_poly.entity_id
_entity_poly.type
_entity_poly.pdbx_seq_one_letter_code
_entity_poly.pdbx_strand_id
1 'polypeptide(L)'
;MVKGMGLAGMLSGLAPDVLSAASAPAEGAVYELRVYTAAEGKLPELLKRFREHTTKLFEKHGMKNVAYWTATDEPKKANTLIYILKSPSREAHTASWKAFQDDPEWQKVRSESESNGKLVDHVDSTFMVLTDFSAKI
;
A
#
# COMPACT_ATOMS: atom_id res chain seq x y z
N MET A 1 14.75 -7.95 -43.41
CA MET A 1 13.89 -7.63 -43.48
C MET A 1 13.60 -7.35 -43.02
N VAL A 2 14.06 -7.52 -43.06
CA VAL A 2 13.23 -7.19 -42.85
C VAL A 2 13.15 -7.05 -42.25
N LYS A 3 13.44 -7.19 -42.35
CA LYS A 3 12.84 -7.01 -42.13
C LYS A 3 12.38 -6.82 -41.50
N GLY A 4 13.30 -7.22 -42.03
CA GLY A 4 12.27 -7.04 -41.79
C GLY A 4 12.30 -6.95 -41.09
N MET A 5 12.43 -7.09 -41.14
CA MET A 5 11.77 -6.94 -40.86
C MET A 5 11.38 -6.74 -40.21
N GLY A 6 12.04 -7.15 -40.20
CA GLY A 6 11.01 -6.96 -40.07
C GLY A 6 10.91 -6.91 -39.26
N LEU A 7 11.14 -6.91 -39.23
CA LEU A 7 10.38 -6.74 -38.82
C LEU A 7 10.13 -6.59 -38.06
N ALA A 8 10.67 -7.18 -38.22
CA ALA A 8 9.87 -6.98 -37.96
C ALA A 8 9.58 -6.94 -37.11
N GLY A 9 10.23 -6.97 -37.23
CA GLY A 9 9.26 -6.89 -36.87
C GLY A 9 9.31 -6.84 -35.92
N MET A 10 9.52 -6.79 -35.92
CA MET A 10 8.88 -6.66 -35.49
C MET A 10 8.60 -6.44 -34.69
N LEU A 11 8.95 -6.74 -34.71
CA LEU A 11 8.08 -6.52 -34.36
C LEU A 11 7.87 -6.38 -33.65
N SER A 12 8.20 -6.95 -33.75
CA SER A 12 7.40 -6.76 -33.49
C SER A 12 7.14 -6.64 -32.79
N GLY A 13 7.58 -6.87 -32.73
CA GLY A 13 6.63 -6.73 -32.46
C GLY A 13 6.50 -6.69 -31.72
N LEU A 14 6.54 -6.99 -31.66
CA LEU A 14 5.84 -6.84 -31.27
C LEU A 14 5.50 -6.84 -30.55
N ALA A 15 5.80 -7.16 -30.59
CA ALA A 15 5.06 -7.07 -30.22
C ALA A 15 4.71 -7.09 -29.45
N PRO A 16 4.81 -7.18 -29.43
CA PRO A 16 4.23 -7.18 -28.92
C PRO A 16 3.93 -7.03 -28.10
N ASP A 17 3.94 -7.22 -28.19
CA ASP A 17 3.36 -7.07 -27.67
C ASP A 17 2.93 -6.93 -26.82
N VAL A 18 3.09 -7.00 -26.97
CA VAL A 18 2.49 -6.96 -26.43
C VAL A 18 2.05 -6.84 -25.79
N LEU A 19 1.92 -6.81 -26.03
CA LEU A 19 1.29 -6.86 -25.52
C LEU A 19 0.93 -6.69 -24.72
N SER A 20 1.26 -7.31 -25.31
CA SER A 20 0.51 -7.46 -24.33
C SER A 20 0.39 -6.31 -23.50
N ALA A 21 0.44 -5.54 -23.77
CA ALA A 21 0.32 -4.32 -23.10
C ALA A 21 -0.94 -4.17 -22.29
N ALA A 22 -1.95 -4.86 -22.63
CA ALA A 22 -3.20 -4.77 -21.88
C ALA A 22 -3.00 -5.13 -20.42
N SER A 23 -2.07 -6.03 -20.14
CA SER A 23 -1.80 -6.42 -18.78
C SER A 23 -0.93 -5.40 -18.05
N ALA A 24 -0.33 -4.46 -18.77
CA ALA A 24 0.60 -3.54 -18.18
C ALA A 24 0.03 -2.76 -16.99
N PRO A 25 -1.23 -2.22 -17.06
CA PRO A 25 -1.78 -1.52 -15.90
C PRO A 25 -1.89 -2.43 -14.68
N ALA A 26 -2.31 -3.67 -14.88
CA ALA A 26 -2.39 -4.61 -13.78
C ALA A 26 -1.00 -4.94 -13.26
N GLU A 27 -0.02 -5.04 -14.18
CA GLU A 27 1.34 -5.35 -13.80
C GLU A 27 1.98 -4.24 -12.99
N GLY A 28 1.56 -3.01 -13.21
CA GLY A 28 2.12 -1.89 -12.48
C GLY A 28 1.62 -1.76 -11.06
N ALA A 29 0.44 -2.31 -10.77
CA ALA A 29 -0.17 -2.16 -9.45
C ALA A 29 0.64 -2.88 -8.39
N VAL A 30 0.83 -2.22 -7.26
CA VAL A 30 1.56 -2.79 -6.13
C VAL A 30 0.69 -2.66 -4.89
N TYR A 31 0.83 -3.63 -4.01
CA TYR A 31 0.14 -3.67 -2.73
C TYR A 31 1.18 -3.68 -1.62
N GLU A 32 0.91 -2.95 -0.55
CA GLU A 32 1.78 -3.01 0.62
C GLU A 32 0.98 -3.56 1.79
N LEU A 33 1.43 -4.70 2.29
CA LEU A 33 0.89 -5.29 3.52
C LEU A 33 1.66 -4.69 4.69
N ARG A 34 0.94 -4.09 5.61
CA ARG A 34 1.56 -3.51 6.79
C ARG A 34 0.97 -4.16 8.04
N VAL A 35 1.85 -4.62 8.91
CA VAL A 35 1.45 -5.24 10.16
C VAL A 35 2.05 -4.39 11.28
N TYR A 36 1.17 -3.78 12.05
CA TYR A 36 1.58 -2.91 13.15
C TYR A 36 1.45 -3.64 14.47
N THR A 37 2.50 -3.56 15.29
CA THR A 37 2.40 -3.96 16.69
C THR A 37 2.27 -2.68 17.49
N ALA A 38 1.12 -2.49 18.13
CA ALA A 38 0.88 -1.30 18.95
C ALA A 38 1.69 -1.37 20.24
N ALA A 39 2.04 -0.21 20.77
CA ALA A 39 2.60 -0.13 22.11
C ALA A 39 1.58 -0.68 23.12
N GLU A 40 2.07 -1.14 24.25
CA GLU A 40 1.22 -1.81 25.23
C GLU A 40 0.01 -0.95 25.61
N GLY A 41 -1.19 -1.53 25.47
CA GLY A 41 -2.43 -0.84 25.79
C GLY A 41 -2.86 0.21 24.80
N LYS A 42 -2.14 0.39 23.67
CA LYS A 42 -2.39 1.50 22.76
C LYS A 42 -3.16 1.12 21.49
N LEU A 43 -3.54 -0.14 21.33
CA LEU A 43 -4.28 -0.53 20.12
C LEU A 43 -5.58 0.27 19.95
N PRO A 44 -6.40 0.49 20.98
CA PRO A 44 -7.63 1.27 20.78
C PRO A 44 -7.37 2.68 20.27
N GLU A 45 -6.32 3.35 20.77
CA GLU A 45 -5.98 4.70 20.32
C GLU A 45 -5.44 4.68 18.90
N LEU A 46 -4.68 3.65 18.55
CA LEU A 46 -4.17 3.48 17.19
C LEU A 46 -5.34 3.29 16.21
N LEU A 47 -6.29 2.44 16.56
CA LEU A 47 -7.46 2.21 15.72
C LEU A 47 -8.27 3.49 15.55
N LYS A 48 -8.41 4.29 16.62
CA LYS A 48 -9.09 5.57 16.54
C LYS A 48 -8.40 6.52 15.57
N ARG A 49 -7.07 6.60 15.64
CA ARG A 49 -6.31 7.46 14.73
C ARG A 49 -6.53 7.06 13.27
N PHE A 50 -6.51 5.76 12.99
CA PHE A 50 -6.76 5.27 11.64
C PHE A 50 -8.19 5.59 11.20
N ARG A 51 -9.16 5.31 12.06
CA ARG A 51 -10.57 5.51 11.73
C ARG A 51 -10.88 6.96 11.42
N GLU A 52 -10.32 7.87 12.20
CA GLU A 52 -10.70 9.27 12.10
C GLU A 52 -9.83 10.07 11.13
N HIS A 53 -8.59 9.66 10.92
CA HIS A 53 -7.64 10.49 10.17
C HIS A 53 -6.83 9.74 9.13
N THR A 54 -6.13 8.68 9.52
CA THR A 54 -5.08 8.10 8.67
C THR A 54 -5.63 7.56 7.36
N THR A 55 -6.77 6.88 7.39
CA THR A 55 -7.36 6.31 6.17
C THR A 55 -7.66 7.39 5.14
N LYS A 56 -8.18 8.53 5.60
CA LYS A 56 -8.50 9.65 4.71
C LYS A 56 -7.24 10.29 4.14
N LEU A 57 -6.20 10.38 4.96
CA LEU A 57 -4.94 10.97 4.53
C LEU A 57 -4.22 10.08 3.52
N PHE A 58 -4.29 8.76 3.68
CA PHE A 58 -3.76 7.85 2.67
C PHE A 58 -4.42 8.10 1.32
N GLU A 59 -5.75 8.21 1.28
CA GLU A 59 -6.49 8.44 0.04
C GLU A 59 -6.15 9.81 -0.55
N LYS A 60 -6.02 10.81 0.30
CA LYS A 60 -5.62 12.15 -0.12
C LYS A 60 -4.32 12.11 -0.92
N HIS A 61 -3.41 11.24 -0.54
CA HIS A 61 -2.10 11.14 -1.17
C HIS A 61 -2.01 10.01 -2.20
N GLY A 62 -3.13 9.45 -2.62
CA GLY A 62 -3.15 8.52 -3.75
C GLY A 62 -2.92 7.07 -3.39
N MET A 63 -2.95 6.73 -2.11
CA MET A 63 -2.84 5.34 -1.67
C MET A 63 -4.23 4.81 -1.32
N LYS A 64 -4.65 3.78 -2.03
CA LYS A 64 -6.00 3.26 -1.84
C LYS A 64 -6.05 2.29 -0.68
N ASN A 65 -7.00 2.50 0.23
CA ASN A 65 -7.24 1.57 1.32
C ASN A 65 -7.94 0.33 0.77
N VAL A 66 -7.31 -0.84 0.91
CA VAL A 66 -7.91 -2.09 0.44
C VAL A 66 -8.76 -2.69 1.54
N ALA A 67 -8.15 -2.97 2.70
CA ALA A 67 -8.89 -3.54 3.83
C ALA A 67 -8.03 -3.47 5.10
N TYR A 68 -8.69 -3.57 6.24
CA TYR A 68 -8.07 -3.49 7.56
C TYR A 68 -8.56 -4.63 8.44
N TRP A 69 -7.66 -5.21 9.24
CA TRP A 69 -7.99 -6.32 10.13
C TRP A 69 -7.36 -6.13 11.50
N THR A 70 -8.03 -6.67 12.51
CA THR A 70 -7.41 -6.95 13.80
C THR A 70 -7.42 -8.46 13.99
N ALA A 71 -6.54 -8.96 14.85
CA ALA A 71 -6.47 -10.40 15.11
C ALA A 71 -7.56 -10.82 16.09
N THR A 72 -7.99 -12.08 15.98
CA THR A 72 -9.02 -12.61 16.89
C THR A 72 -8.43 -13.31 18.11
N ASP A 73 -7.17 -13.77 18.01
CA ASP A 73 -6.56 -14.61 19.04
C ASP A 73 -5.40 -13.91 19.73
N GLU A 74 -5.25 -14.18 21.02
CA GLU A 74 -4.12 -13.66 21.77
C GLU A 74 -2.84 -14.35 21.33
N PRO A 75 -1.70 -13.66 21.42
CA PRO A 75 -1.53 -12.29 21.98
C PRO A 75 -1.81 -11.18 20.96
N LYS A 76 -1.97 -11.48 19.70
CA LYS A 76 -2.09 -10.45 18.67
C LYS A 76 -3.38 -9.69 18.75
N LYS A 77 -4.44 -10.29 19.32
CA LYS A 77 -5.71 -9.61 19.51
C LYS A 77 -5.54 -8.30 20.27
N ALA A 78 -4.59 -8.26 21.20
CA ALA A 78 -4.40 -7.11 22.07
C ALA A 78 -3.58 -5.99 21.43
N ASN A 79 -2.83 -6.26 20.35
CA ASN A 79 -1.82 -5.29 19.91
C ASN A 79 -1.61 -5.21 18.40
N THR A 80 -2.37 -5.91 17.56
CA THR A 80 -2.00 -6.01 16.14
C THR A 80 -3.06 -5.40 15.24
N LEU A 81 -2.60 -4.53 14.32
CA LEU A 81 -3.41 -3.98 13.25
C LEU A 81 -2.76 -4.38 11.93
N ILE A 82 -3.56 -4.93 11.01
CA ILE A 82 -3.07 -5.40 9.72
C ILE A 82 -3.84 -4.67 8.64
N TYR A 83 -3.14 -4.17 7.62
CA TYR A 83 -3.87 -3.55 6.51
C TYR A 83 -3.07 -3.60 5.23
N ILE A 84 -3.76 -3.34 4.12
CA ILE A 84 -3.17 -3.34 2.78
C ILE A 84 -3.52 -2.04 2.09
N LEU A 85 -2.49 -1.41 1.50
CA LEU A 85 -2.64 -0.25 0.63
C LEU A 85 -2.31 -0.66 -0.80
N LYS A 86 -2.99 -0.02 -1.76
CA LYS A 86 -2.76 -0.26 -3.18
C LYS A 86 -2.35 1.03 -3.85
N SER A 87 -1.35 0.95 -4.73
CA SER A 87 -0.88 2.07 -5.53
C SER A 87 -0.65 1.61 -6.97
N PRO A 88 -0.66 2.55 -7.94
CA PRO A 88 -0.49 2.17 -9.35
C PRO A 88 0.87 1.55 -9.66
N SER A 89 1.91 1.91 -8.90
CA SER A 89 3.25 1.39 -9.10
C SER A 89 4.05 1.57 -7.81
N ARG A 90 5.19 0.91 -7.75
CA ARG A 90 6.10 1.07 -6.62
C ARG A 90 6.59 2.51 -6.50
N GLU A 91 6.90 3.15 -7.63
CA GLU A 91 7.36 4.54 -7.63
C GLU A 91 6.28 5.48 -7.13
N ALA A 92 5.06 5.30 -7.63
CA ALA A 92 3.93 6.12 -7.17
C ALA A 92 3.71 5.94 -5.67
N HIS A 93 3.82 4.71 -5.18
CA HIS A 93 3.66 4.44 -3.76
C HIS A 93 4.72 5.17 -2.91
N THR A 94 5.97 5.12 -3.35
CA THR A 94 7.06 5.80 -2.65
C THR A 94 6.81 7.30 -2.58
N ALA A 95 6.38 7.90 -3.69
CA ALA A 95 6.09 9.33 -3.72
C ALA A 95 4.89 9.68 -2.84
N SER A 96 3.85 8.86 -2.89
CA SER A 96 2.64 9.06 -2.07
C SER A 96 2.96 8.97 -0.58
N TRP A 97 3.78 7.98 -0.22
CA TRP A 97 4.16 7.81 1.18
C TRP A 97 4.94 9.01 1.70
N LYS A 98 5.88 9.51 0.89
CA LYS A 98 6.63 10.70 1.28
C LYS A 98 5.70 11.90 1.42
N ALA A 99 4.79 12.10 0.48
CA ALA A 99 3.84 13.21 0.56
C ALA A 99 2.96 13.11 1.80
N PHE A 100 2.54 11.90 2.14
CA PHE A 100 1.78 11.66 3.36
C PHE A 100 2.58 12.05 4.60
N GLN A 101 3.83 11.62 4.68
CA GLN A 101 4.66 11.91 5.85
C GLN A 101 5.00 13.39 5.97
N ASP A 102 5.11 14.09 4.85
CA ASP A 102 5.40 15.52 4.83
C ASP A 102 4.16 16.38 5.03
N ASP A 103 2.97 15.79 5.04
CA ASP A 103 1.72 16.54 5.16
C ASP A 103 1.58 17.10 6.58
N PRO A 104 1.46 18.44 6.72
CA PRO A 104 1.29 19.05 8.04
C PRO A 104 0.07 18.53 8.80
N GLU A 105 -0.97 18.15 8.08
CA GLU A 105 -2.16 17.59 8.72
C GLU A 105 -1.82 16.25 9.38
N TRP A 106 -1.08 15.38 8.68
CA TRP A 106 -0.64 14.12 9.28
C TRP A 106 0.28 14.36 10.47
N GLN A 107 1.22 15.30 10.32
CA GLN A 107 2.17 15.58 11.40
C GLN A 107 1.43 16.05 12.66
N LYS A 108 0.39 16.87 12.48
CA LYS A 108 -0.43 17.33 13.62
C LYS A 108 -1.18 16.16 14.25
N VAL A 109 -1.84 15.34 13.43
CA VAL A 109 -2.58 14.18 13.91
C VAL A 109 -1.64 13.25 14.70
N ARG A 110 -0.48 12.97 14.15
CA ARG A 110 0.48 12.09 14.80
C ARG A 110 0.92 12.67 16.15
N SER A 111 1.30 13.94 16.15
CA SER A 111 1.76 14.59 17.36
C SER A 111 0.71 14.58 18.46
N GLU A 112 -0.54 14.92 18.10
CA GLU A 112 -1.63 14.97 19.08
C GLU A 112 -1.98 13.57 19.59
N SER A 113 -2.01 12.59 18.71
CA SER A 113 -2.36 11.23 19.12
C SER A 113 -1.26 10.58 19.96
N GLU A 114 -0.04 11.08 19.87
CA GLU A 114 1.09 10.55 20.64
C GLU A 114 1.44 11.39 21.86
N SER A 115 0.55 12.30 22.25
CA SER A 115 0.80 13.16 23.43
C SER A 115 0.99 12.37 24.72
N ASN A 116 0.43 11.16 24.80
CA ASN A 116 0.58 10.27 25.95
C ASN A 116 1.47 9.08 25.64
N GLY A 117 2.41 9.25 24.71
CA GLY A 117 3.34 8.20 24.32
C GLY A 117 3.07 7.67 22.92
N LYS A 118 4.05 6.95 22.39
CA LYS A 118 3.93 6.40 21.06
C LYS A 118 2.82 5.36 20.99
N LEU A 119 2.20 5.23 19.83
CA LEU A 119 1.14 4.25 19.62
C LEU A 119 1.66 2.97 18.99
N VAL A 120 2.78 3.02 18.26
CA VAL A 120 3.28 1.88 17.48
C VAL A 120 4.69 1.54 17.93
N ASP A 121 4.89 0.26 18.30
CA ASP A 121 6.20 -0.25 18.64
C ASP A 121 6.95 -0.74 17.41
N HIS A 122 6.25 -1.40 16.48
CA HIS A 122 6.91 -2.09 15.39
C HIS A 122 6.00 -2.15 14.17
N VAL A 123 6.61 -2.05 12.97
CA VAL A 123 5.89 -2.16 11.70
C VAL A 123 6.65 -3.14 10.81
N ASP A 124 5.94 -4.15 10.32
CA ASP A 124 6.44 -5.01 9.26
C ASP A 124 5.75 -4.61 7.96
N SER A 125 6.53 -4.49 6.89
CA SER A 125 6.02 -4.10 5.59
C SER A 125 6.45 -5.10 4.53
N THR A 126 5.51 -5.53 3.69
CA THR A 126 5.77 -6.45 2.58
C THR A 126 5.11 -5.90 1.34
N PHE A 127 5.89 -5.71 0.28
CA PHE A 127 5.33 -5.30 -1.00
C PHE A 127 4.94 -6.54 -1.80
N MET A 128 3.80 -6.46 -2.50
CA MET A 128 3.17 -7.62 -3.13
C MET A 128 2.59 -7.24 -4.48
N VAL A 129 2.52 -8.22 -5.38
CA VAL A 129 1.72 -8.11 -6.61
C VAL A 129 0.76 -9.29 -6.60
N LEU A 130 -0.40 -9.12 -7.23
CA LEU A 130 -1.34 -10.22 -7.33
C LEU A 130 -0.77 -11.34 -8.18
N THR A 131 -1.08 -12.57 -7.81
CA THR A 131 -0.77 -13.71 -8.66
C THR A 131 -1.76 -13.75 -9.83
N ASP A 132 -1.44 -14.53 -10.87
CA ASP A 132 -2.33 -14.66 -12.01
C ASP A 132 -3.63 -15.39 -11.68
N PHE A 133 -3.67 -16.12 -10.58
CA PHE A 133 -4.87 -16.84 -10.14
C PHE A 133 -5.61 -16.14 -8.99
N SER A 134 -5.20 -14.93 -8.63
CA SER A 134 -5.82 -14.20 -7.52
C SER A 134 -7.15 -13.60 -7.93
N ALA A 135 -8.05 -13.48 -6.96
CA ALA A 135 -9.19 -12.59 -7.12
C ALA A 135 -8.67 -11.16 -7.33
N LYS A 136 -9.44 -10.37 -8.04
CA LYS A 136 -9.08 -8.97 -8.28
C LYS A 136 -9.60 -8.09 -7.15
N ILE A 137 -8.72 -7.25 -6.65
CA ILE A 137 -9.05 -6.35 -5.55
C ILE A 137 -8.49 -4.95 -5.84
#